data_75e38dcea14505fa5a4a5000d39c21d6
#
_entry.id   75e38dcea14505fa5a4a5000d39c21d6
#
_cell.length_a   1.000
_cell.length_b   1.000
_cell.length_c   1.000
_cell.angle_alpha   90.00
_cell.angle_beta   90.00
_cell.angle_gamma   90.00
#
_symmetry.space_group_name_H-M   'P 1'
#
loop_
_entity.id
_entity.type
_entity.pdbx_description
1 polymer ?
#
loop_
_entity_poly.entity_id
_entity_poly.type
_entity_poly.pdbx_seq_one_letter_code
_entity_poly.pdbx_strand_id
1 'polypeptide(L)'
;QLVHKWRTEEQAILVGTNTVLDDNPKLDARDFSGNNSIRIVLDKSGKISENYQVKDNSQKTIFITESEKFISTENCIYENAIFDIHLISSICDILYKNEIQSVIIEGGNTTLQSFIDANLWDEARVFIGQTTFQNGTTAPIISGNPVAGFDIMNDELKIFKNYD
;
A
#
# COMPACT_ATOMS: atom_id res chain seq x y z
N GLN A 1 8.53 -5.91 13.49
CA GLN A 1 9.85 -5.95 12.82
C GLN A 1 9.77 -6.54 11.40
N LEU A 2 9.06 -7.68 11.18
CA LEU A 2 9.00 -8.33 9.87
C LEU A 2 8.41 -7.44 8.77
N VAL A 3 7.30 -6.76 9.03
CA VAL A 3 6.69 -5.81 8.08
C VAL A 3 7.65 -4.67 7.76
N HIS A 4 8.37 -4.13 8.77
CA HIS A 4 9.38 -3.09 8.52
C HIS A 4 10.57 -3.60 7.70
N LYS A 5 10.93 -4.87 7.84
CA LYS A 5 11.91 -5.51 6.96
C LYS A 5 11.41 -5.50 5.51
N TRP A 6 10.19 -5.97 5.25
CA TRP A 6 9.62 -5.97 3.91
C TRP A 6 9.55 -4.57 3.30
N ARG A 7 9.24 -3.55 4.09
CA ARG A 7 9.28 -2.16 3.63
C ARG A 7 10.67 -1.72 3.17
N THR A 8 11.75 -2.30 3.71
CA THR A 8 13.11 -2.01 3.23
C THR A 8 13.49 -2.80 1.98
N GLU A 9 12.78 -3.86 1.67
CA GLU A 9 13.03 -4.73 0.52
C GLU A 9 12.30 -4.25 -0.74
N GLU A 10 11.22 -3.46 -0.59
CA GLU A 10 10.43 -2.93 -1.69
C GLU A 10 10.72 -1.45 -1.96
N GLN A 11 10.66 -1.05 -3.24
CA GLN A 11 10.94 0.33 -3.63
C GLN A 11 9.85 1.31 -3.19
N ALA A 12 8.60 0.85 -3.12
CA ALA A 12 7.48 1.69 -2.71
C ALA A 12 6.51 0.97 -1.77
N ILE A 13 5.74 1.78 -1.03
CA ILE A 13 4.62 1.34 -0.19
C ILE A 13 3.36 2.11 -0.58
N LEU A 14 2.26 1.40 -0.85
CA LEU A 14 1.00 1.99 -1.29
C LEU A 14 -0.11 1.80 -0.26
N VAL A 15 -0.82 2.91 0.01
CA VAL A 15 -2.01 2.92 0.89
C VAL A 15 -3.14 3.76 0.28
N GLY A 16 -4.38 3.44 0.66
CA GLY A 16 -5.56 4.23 0.31
C GLY A 16 -5.81 5.42 1.23
N THR A 17 -6.68 6.34 0.80
CA THR A 17 -7.06 7.54 1.56
C THR A 17 -7.52 7.22 2.99
N ASN A 18 -8.42 6.25 3.18
CA ASN A 18 -8.98 5.96 4.50
C ASN A 18 -7.91 5.47 5.48
N THR A 19 -6.96 4.65 5.04
CA THR A 19 -5.82 4.22 5.87
C THR A 19 -5.03 5.42 6.39
N VAL A 20 -4.82 6.44 5.56
CA VAL A 20 -4.13 7.67 5.99
C VAL A 20 -4.98 8.46 6.96
N LEU A 21 -6.28 8.61 6.70
CA LEU A 21 -7.19 9.40 7.53
C LEU A 21 -7.41 8.78 8.91
N ASP A 22 -7.53 7.45 8.98
CA ASP A 22 -7.85 6.72 10.21
C ASP A 22 -6.61 6.51 11.08
N ASP A 23 -5.46 6.12 10.48
CA ASP A 23 -4.28 5.67 11.21
C ASP A 23 -3.16 6.72 11.24
N ASN A 24 -3.19 7.74 10.36
CA ASN A 24 -2.11 8.72 10.17
C ASN A 24 -0.71 8.05 10.14
N PRO A 25 -0.48 7.06 9.28
CA PRO A 25 0.71 6.24 9.34
C PRO A 25 1.93 6.98 8.80
N LYS A 26 3.09 6.71 9.38
CA LYS A 26 4.36 7.27 8.90
C LYS A 26 4.92 6.53 7.68
N LEU A 27 4.54 5.26 7.51
CA LEU A 27 4.97 4.39 6.41
C LEU A 27 6.50 4.30 6.25
N ASP A 28 7.20 4.34 7.37
CA ASP A 28 8.66 4.23 7.45
C ASP A 28 9.11 2.82 7.88
N ALA A 29 10.40 2.57 7.79
CA ALA A 29 11.04 1.31 8.18
C ALA A 29 11.80 1.41 9.52
N ARG A 30 11.29 2.22 10.46
CA ARG A 30 11.97 2.59 11.72
C ARG A 30 12.44 1.43 12.59
N ASP A 31 11.81 0.25 12.50
CA ASP A 31 12.15 -0.92 13.33
C ASP A 31 13.08 -1.90 12.62
N PHE A 32 13.60 -1.53 11.44
CA PHE A 32 14.53 -2.34 10.67
C PHE A 32 15.55 -1.45 9.94
N SER A 33 16.81 -1.89 9.88
CA SER A 33 17.86 -1.14 9.18
C SER A 33 17.68 -1.24 7.67
N GLY A 34 17.62 -0.12 6.99
CA GLY A 34 17.46 -0.03 5.54
C GLY A 34 16.93 1.34 5.12
N ASN A 35 16.73 1.49 3.83
CA ASN A 35 16.13 2.70 3.27
C ASN A 35 14.60 2.67 3.42
N ASN A 36 13.99 3.83 3.58
CA ASN A 36 12.56 3.97 3.50
C ASN A 36 12.08 3.85 2.05
N SER A 37 10.96 3.16 1.87
CA SER A 37 10.29 3.06 0.57
C SER A 37 9.66 4.40 0.18
N ILE A 38 9.49 4.66 -1.13
CA ILE A 38 8.67 5.78 -1.62
C ILE A 38 7.22 5.53 -1.18
N ARG A 39 6.58 6.54 -0.59
CA ARG A 39 5.15 6.46 -0.23
C ARG A 39 4.30 6.71 -1.48
N ILE A 40 3.32 5.85 -1.71
CA ILE A 40 2.27 6.05 -2.73
C ILE A 40 0.94 6.15 -2.00
N VAL A 41 0.23 7.22 -2.21
CA VAL A 41 -1.02 7.50 -1.49
C VAL A 41 -2.14 7.76 -2.49
N LEU A 42 -3.18 6.93 -2.45
CA LEU A 42 -4.39 7.16 -3.24
C LEU A 42 -5.26 8.20 -2.54
N ASP A 43 -5.38 9.39 -3.11
CA ASP A 43 -6.20 10.49 -2.57
C ASP A 43 -7.05 11.14 -3.65
N LYS A 44 -8.10 10.42 -4.09
CA LYS A 44 -8.97 10.82 -5.21
C LYS A 44 -9.28 12.31 -5.25
N SER A 45 -9.73 12.87 -4.16
CA SER A 45 -10.26 14.25 -4.09
C SER A 45 -9.38 15.24 -3.31
N GLY A 46 -8.18 14.82 -2.91
CA GLY A 46 -7.26 15.68 -2.16
C GLY A 46 -7.73 15.99 -0.75
N LYS A 47 -8.21 14.97 -0.02
CA LYS A 47 -8.70 15.12 1.36
C LYS A 47 -7.59 15.15 2.41
N ILE A 48 -6.41 14.64 2.06
CA ILE A 48 -5.30 14.53 3.00
C ILE A 48 -4.66 15.90 3.16
N SER A 49 -4.81 16.48 4.34
CA SER A 49 -4.27 17.81 4.67
C SER A 49 -2.78 17.75 5.03
N GLU A 50 -2.15 18.92 5.15
CA GLU A 50 -0.71 19.05 5.44
C GLU A 50 -0.30 18.51 6.82
N ASN A 51 -1.25 18.25 7.73
CA ASN A 51 -0.97 17.75 9.07
C ASN A 51 -0.73 16.23 9.14
N TYR A 52 -0.95 15.51 8.05
CA TYR A 52 -0.75 14.06 8.01
C TYR A 52 0.73 13.70 7.80
N GLN A 53 1.19 12.64 8.47
CA GLN A 53 2.59 12.22 8.45
C GLN A 53 3.11 11.88 7.05
N VAL A 54 2.24 11.45 6.13
CA VAL A 54 2.61 11.21 4.73
C VAL A 54 3.00 12.47 3.96
N LYS A 55 2.79 13.66 4.56
CA LYS A 55 3.20 14.98 4.00
C LYS A 55 4.32 15.65 4.79
N ASP A 56 4.99 14.94 5.67
CA ASP A 56 6.05 15.48 6.55
C ASP A 56 7.38 15.81 5.83
N ASN A 57 7.45 15.59 4.53
CA ASN A 57 8.64 15.77 3.69
C ASN A 57 9.88 14.95 4.11
N SER A 58 9.75 14.00 5.03
CA SER A 58 10.87 13.17 5.49
C SER A 58 11.32 12.14 4.46
N GLN A 59 10.44 11.80 3.50
CA GLN A 59 10.71 10.90 2.38
C GLN A 59 9.79 11.20 1.20
N LYS A 60 10.20 10.80 0.00
CA LYS A 60 9.41 11.02 -1.22
C LYS A 60 8.03 10.39 -1.09
N THR A 61 6.99 11.16 -1.40
CA THR A 61 5.59 10.74 -1.41
C THR A 61 4.95 11.10 -2.74
N ILE A 62 4.31 10.15 -3.41
CA ILE A 62 3.54 10.34 -4.64
C ILE A 62 2.06 10.20 -4.28
N PHE A 63 1.31 11.27 -4.46
CA PHE A 63 -0.15 11.27 -4.33
C PHE A 63 -0.78 11.03 -5.70
N ILE A 64 -1.62 10.01 -5.80
CA ILE A 64 -2.42 9.73 -7.00
C ILE A 64 -3.81 10.30 -6.78
N THR A 65 -4.23 11.24 -7.62
CA THR A 65 -5.44 12.06 -7.39
C THR A 65 -6.14 12.43 -8.71
N GLU A 66 -7.43 12.74 -8.65
CA GLU A 66 -8.17 13.40 -9.73
C GLU A 66 -8.11 14.94 -9.63
N SER A 67 -7.55 15.46 -8.54
CA SER A 67 -7.53 16.90 -8.28
C SER A 67 -6.34 17.58 -8.95
N GLU A 68 -6.60 18.58 -9.77
CA GLU A 68 -5.59 19.42 -10.45
C GLU A 68 -5.10 20.60 -9.59
N LYS A 69 -5.52 20.66 -8.32
CA LYS A 69 -5.25 21.82 -7.45
C LYS A 69 -3.85 21.82 -6.84
N PHE A 70 -3.16 20.70 -6.88
CA PHE A 70 -1.89 20.53 -6.19
C PHE A 70 -0.70 20.77 -7.09
N ILE A 71 0.32 21.40 -6.53
CA ILE A 71 1.60 21.64 -7.20
C ILE A 71 2.64 20.71 -6.57
N SER A 72 3.32 19.94 -7.42
CA SER A 72 4.38 19.05 -6.96
C SER A 72 5.58 19.82 -6.42
N THR A 73 6.19 19.27 -5.39
CA THR A 73 7.47 19.71 -4.81
C THR A 73 8.49 18.59 -4.96
N GLU A 74 9.70 18.77 -4.45
CA GLU A 74 10.75 17.76 -4.50
C GLU A 74 10.32 16.43 -3.83
N ASN A 75 9.68 16.51 -2.66
CA ASN A 75 9.29 15.34 -1.87
C ASN A 75 7.80 15.01 -1.91
N CYS A 76 6.93 15.90 -2.37
CA CYS A 76 5.51 15.66 -2.56
C CYS A 76 5.15 15.80 -4.04
N ILE A 77 4.96 14.68 -4.72
CA ILE A 77 4.63 14.61 -6.15
C ILE A 77 3.15 14.29 -6.29
N TYR A 78 2.46 14.97 -7.20
CA TYR A 78 1.07 14.70 -7.52
C TYR A 78 0.97 14.17 -8.94
N GLU A 79 0.48 12.94 -9.08
CA GLU A 79 0.19 12.28 -10.35
C GLU A 79 -1.33 12.20 -10.53
N ASN A 80 -1.79 12.49 -11.72
CA ASN A 80 -3.22 12.46 -12.04
C ASN A 80 -3.64 11.06 -12.55
N ALA A 81 -4.73 10.52 -12.00
CA ALA A 81 -5.37 9.33 -12.51
C ALA A 81 -6.88 9.40 -12.27
N ILE A 82 -7.66 8.83 -13.18
CA ILE A 82 -9.11 8.69 -13.03
C ILE A 82 -9.39 7.48 -12.14
N PHE A 83 -10.22 7.68 -11.11
CA PHE A 83 -10.60 6.61 -10.17
C PHE A 83 -11.81 5.84 -10.68
N ASP A 84 -11.62 5.14 -11.79
CA ASP A 84 -12.58 4.25 -12.44
C ASP A 84 -12.08 2.79 -12.49
N ILE A 85 -12.65 1.99 -13.39
CA ILE A 85 -12.28 0.58 -13.57
C ILE A 85 -10.84 0.38 -14.08
N HIS A 86 -10.18 1.41 -14.59
CA HIS A 86 -8.81 1.38 -15.09
C HIS A 86 -7.78 1.90 -14.06
N LEU A 87 -8.23 2.27 -12.85
CA LEU A 87 -7.34 2.86 -11.83
C LEU A 87 -6.11 2.00 -11.58
N ILE A 88 -6.26 0.68 -11.45
CA ILE A 88 -5.14 -0.19 -11.08
C ILE A 88 -4.09 -0.24 -12.20
N SER A 89 -4.50 -0.33 -13.47
CA SER A 89 -3.57 -0.23 -14.59
C SER A 89 -2.90 1.14 -14.65
N SER A 90 -3.64 2.22 -14.40
CA SER A 90 -3.08 3.58 -14.35
C SER A 90 -2.06 3.74 -13.22
N ILE A 91 -2.28 3.09 -12.06
CA ILE A 91 -1.29 3.06 -10.98
C ILE A 91 -0.02 2.35 -11.44
N CYS A 92 -0.11 1.20 -12.12
CA CYS A 92 1.05 0.50 -12.66
C CYS A 92 1.83 1.38 -13.66
N ASP A 93 1.14 2.10 -14.54
CA ASP A 93 1.77 3.04 -15.48
C ASP A 93 2.48 4.19 -14.76
N ILE A 94 1.88 4.73 -13.69
CA ILE A 94 2.49 5.78 -12.85
C ILE A 94 3.73 5.24 -12.13
N LEU A 95 3.68 4.02 -11.59
CA LEU A 95 4.84 3.38 -10.96
C LEU A 95 5.97 3.20 -11.97
N TYR A 96 5.66 2.69 -13.16
CA TYR A 96 6.63 2.51 -14.25
C TYR A 96 7.26 3.85 -14.68
N LYS A 97 6.46 4.89 -14.90
CA LYS A 97 6.91 6.26 -15.23
C LYS A 97 7.88 6.82 -14.18
N ASN A 98 7.66 6.49 -12.90
CA ASN A 98 8.49 6.92 -11.78
C ASN A 98 9.65 5.94 -11.47
N GLU A 99 9.94 4.98 -12.37
CA GLU A 99 11.01 3.98 -12.26
C GLU A 99 10.88 3.08 -11.01
N ILE A 100 9.65 2.85 -10.53
CA ILE A 100 9.33 1.99 -9.39
C ILE A 100 8.99 0.60 -9.92
N GLN A 101 9.81 -0.39 -9.57
CA GLN A 101 9.70 -1.77 -10.04
C GLN A 101 9.03 -2.71 -9.03
N SER A 102 8.98 -2.32 -7.76
CA SER A 102 8.30 -3.10 -6.73
C SER A 102 7.51 -2.22 -5.77
N VAL A 103 6.35 -2.70 -5.34
CA VAL A 103 5.48 -1.99 -4.40
C VAL A 103 4.83 -2.97 -3.44
N ILE A 104 4.88 -2.66 -2.14
CA ILE A 104 4.07 -3.35 -1.14
C ILE A 104 2.77 -2.56 -0.92
N ILE A 105 1.63 -3.23 -1.02
CA ILE A 105 0.32 -2.64 -0.77
C ILE A 105 -0.12 -3.04 0.64
N GLU A 106 -0.16 -2.08 1.54
CA GLU A 106 -0.45 -2.37 2.95
C GLU A 106 -1.83 -1.90 3.40
N GLY A 107 -2.52 -1.11 2.62
CA GLY A 107 -3.61 -0.42 3.21
C GLY A 107 -4.92 -0.29 2.45
N GLY A 108 -5.94 -0.56 3.29
CA GLY A 108 -7.35 -0.54 2.98
C GLY A 108 -7.82 -1.79 2.22
N ASN A 109 -8.85 -2.45 2.76
CA ASN A 109 -9.45 -3.63 2.11
C ASN A 109 -9.80 -3.35 0.63
N THR A 110 -10.42 -2.20 0.35
CA THR A 110 -10.82 -1.81 -1.02
C THR A 110 -9.62 -1.75 -1.95
N THR A 111 -8.51 -1.15 -1.52
CA THR A 111 -7.29 -1.05 -2.33
C THR A 111 -6.70 -2.42 -2.62
N LEU A 112 -6.53 -3.25 -1.58
CA LEU A 112 -6.02 -4.61 -1.73
C LEU A 112 -6.91 -5.45 -2.63
N GLN A 113 -8.23 -5.42 -2.42
CA GLN A 113 -9.18 -6.18 -3.24
C GLN A 113 -9.14 -5.74 -4.71
N SER A 114 -8.98 -4.45 -4.99
CA SER A 114 -8.91 -3.95 -6.36
C SER A 114 -7.70 -4.50 -7.13
N PHE A 115 -6.54 -4.66 -6.50
CA PHE A 115 -5.39 -5.31 -7.13
C PHE A 115 -5.60 -6.81 -7.33
N ILE A 116 -6.24 -7.49 -6.36
CA ILE A 116 -6.58 -8.91 -6.47
C ILE A 116 -7.57 -9.13 -7.62
N ASP A 117 -8.64 -8.34 -7.69
CA ASP A 117 -9.68 -8.45 -8.72
C ASP A 117 -9.14 -8.12 -10.12
N ALA A 118 -8.17 -7.22 -10.21
CA ALA A 118 -7.49 -6.89 -11.46
C ALA A 118 -6.44 -7.95 -11.88
N ASN A 119 -6.17 -8.95 -11.05
CA ASN A 119 -5.11 -9.94 -11.22
C ASN A 119 -3.69 -9.30 -11.38
N LEU A 120 -3.46 -8.14 -10.73
CA LEU A 120 -2.21 -7.38 -10.78
C LEU A 120 -1.50 -7.44 -9.43
N TRP A 121 -1.08 -8.63 -9.05
CA TRP A 121 -0.32 -8.91 -7.83
C TRP A 121 0.54 -10.17 -8.02
N ASP A 122 1.69 -10.25 -7.37
CA ASP A 122 2.62 -11.39 -7.47
C ASP A 122 2.57 -12.27 -6.22
N GLU A 123 2.58 -11.63 -5.04
CA GLU A 123 2.63 -12.31 -3.75
C GLU A 123 1.71 -11.62 -2.74
N ALA A 124 0.99 -12.41 -1.94
CA ALA A 124 0.25 -11.90 -0.79
C ALA A 124 0.72 -12.59 0.50
N ARG A 125 0.93 -11.78 1.53
CA ARG A 125 1.37 -12.18 2.87
C ARG A 125 0.24 -11.91 3.86
N VAL A 126 -0.39 -12.97 4.35
CA VAL A 126 -1.59 -12.88 5.18
C VAL A 126 -1.28 -13.35 6.60
N PHE A 127 -1.38 -12.43 7.57
CA PHE A 127 -1.30 -12.79 8.98
C PHE A 127 -2.67 -13.20 9.49
N ILE A 128 -2.73 -14.33 10.20
CA ILE A 128 -3.93 -14.83 10.85
C ILE A 128 -3.66 -14.85 12.36
N GLY A 129 -4.27 -13.92 13.07
CA GLY A 129 -4.21 -13.85 14.53
C GLY A 129 -5.18 -14.83 15.19
N GLN A 130 -4.94 -15.14 16.46
CA GLN A 130 -5.82 -16.03 17.25
C GLN A 130 -7.14 -15.36 17.68
N THR A 131 -7.19 -14.03 17.67
CA THR A 131 -8.36 -13.27 18.12
C THR A 131 -9.28 -12.97 16.96
N THR A 132 -10.55 -13.36 17.09
CA THR A 132 -11.60 -12.97 16.13
C THR A 132 -12.28 -11.70 16.61
N PHE A 133 -12.28 -10.67 15.79
CA PHE A 133 -13.03 -9.44 16.04
C PHE A 133 -14.49 -9.63 15.59
N GLN A 134 -15.43 -9.29 16.46
CA GLN A 134 -16.87 -9.39 16.12
C GLN A 134 -17.31 -8.30 15.14
N ASN A 135 -16.65 -7.14 15.17
CA ASN A 135 -16.88 -6.01 14.30
C ASN A 135 -15.53 -5.47 13.81
N GLY A 136 -15.45 -5.05 12.55
CA GLY A 136 -14.22 -4.52 11.96
C GLY A 136 -14.29 -4.48 10.43
N THR A 137 -13.19 -4.09 9.81
CA THR A 137 -13.04 -4.12 8.36
C THR A 137 -12.82 -5.56 7.89
N THR A 138 -13.61 -6.01 6.94
CA THR A 138 -13.47 -7.35 6.34
C THR A 138 -12.11 -7.46 5.63
N ALA A 139 -11.43 -8.59 5.78
CA ALA A 139 -10.21 -8.87 5.04
C ALA A 139 -10.50 -9.05 3.54
N PRO A 140 -9.51 -8.77 2.66
CA PRO A 140 -9.63 -9.10 1.23
C PRO A 140 -9.83 -10.60 1.01
N ILE A 141 -10.49 -10.94 -0.09
CA ILE A 141 -10.72 -12.33 -0.49
C ILE A 141 -9.63 -12.72 -1.50
N ILE A 142 -8.81 -13.70 -1.14
CA ILE A 142 -7.79 -14.28 -2.00
C ILE A 142 -8.22 -15.70 -2.35
N SER A 143 -8.26 -16.03 -3.64
CA SER A 143 -8.56 -17.37 -4.12
C SER A 143 -7.29 -18.24 -4.12
N GLY A 144 -7.49 -19.56 -4.00
CA GLY A 144 -6.41 -20.56 -4.06
C GLY A 144 -5.88 -20.96 -2.67
N ASN A 145 -4.85 -21.80 -2.69
CA ASN A 145 -4.20 -22.29 -1.48
C ASN A 145 -2.87 -21.57 -1.24
N PRO A 146 -2.49 -21.34 0.03
CA PRO A 146 -1.18 -20.78 0.30
C PRO A 146 -0.07 -21.74 -0.16
N VAL A 147 0.99 -21.18 -0.71
CA VAL A 147 2.18 -21.94 -1.14
C VAL A 147 3.14 -22.22 0.02
N ALA A 148 3.03 -21.44 1.11
CA ALA A 148 3.79 -21.65 2.35
C ALA A 148 3.00 -21.10 3.55
N GLY A 149 3.29 -21.63 4.72
CA GLY A 149 2.77 -21.16 6.00
C GLY A 149 3.85 -21.23 7.08
N PHE A 150 3.86 -20.27 7.98
CA PHE A 150 4.84 -20.15 9.07
C PHE A 150 4.14 -19.69 10.35
N ASP A 151 4.47 -20.32 11.47
CA ASP A 151 4.08 -19.83 12.78
C ASP A 151 4.99 -18.66 13.18
N ILE A 152 4.42 -17.53 13.51
CA ILE A 152 5.14 -16.34 13.98
C ILE A 152 4.57 -15.93 15.33
N MET A 153 5.26 -16.31 16.39
CA MET A 153 4.80 -16.13 17.77
C MET A 153 3.45 -16.82 18.00
N ASN A 154 2.36 -16.05 18.10
CA ASN A 154 0.99 -16.55 18.29
C ASN A 154 0.14 -16.46 17.03
N ASP A 155 0.70 -15.98 15.93
CA ASP A 155 0.00 -15.78 14.66
C ASP A 155 0.53 -16.74 13.59
N GLU A 156 -0.29 -17.01 12.57
CA GLU A 156 0.10 -17.76 11.38
C GLU A 156 0.32 -16.76 10.22
N LEU A 157 1.46 -16.87 9.53
CA LEU A 157 1.72 -16.17 8.28
C LEU A 157 1.49 -17.14 7.11
N LYS A 158 0.57 -16.81 6.20
CA LYS A 158 0.34 -17.53 4.95
C LYS A 158 0.86 -16.73 3.77
N ILE A 159 1.57 -17.41 2.86
CA ILE A 159 2.06 -16.84 1.61
C ILE A 159 1.24 -17.40 0.47
N PHE A 160 0.69 -16.51 -0.33
CA PHE A 160 0.04 -16.83 -1.59
C PHE A 160 0.87 -16.26 -2.73
N LYS A 161 0.88 -16.96 -3.86
CA LYS A 161 1.48 -16.47 -5.10
C LYS A 161 0.46 -16.49 -6.21
N ASN A 162 0.51 -15.46 -7.01
CA ASN A 162 -0.21 -15.39 -8.26
C ASN A 162 0.71 -15.95 -9.36
N TYR A 163 0.27 -17.01 -10.02
CA TYR A 163 0.96 -17.55 -11.18
C TYR A 163 0.07 -17.25 -12.38
N ASP A 164 0.54 -16.37 -13.25
CA ASP A 164 -0.08 -16.09 -14.53
C ASP A 164 -0.07 -17.32 -15.45
#